data_dc039d9a80666c3e2d33df6a90986e79
#
_entry.id   dc039d9a80666c3e2d33df6a90986e79
#
_cell.length_a   1.000
_cell.length_b   1.000
_cell.length_c   1.000
_cell.angle_alpha   90.00
_cell.angle_beta   90.00
_cell.angle_gamma   90.00
#
_symmetry.space_group_name_H-M   'P 1'
#
loop_
_entity.id
_entity.type
_entity.pdbx_description
1 polymer ?
#
loop_
_entity_poly.entity_id
_entity_poly.type
_entity_poly.pdbx_seq_one_letter_code
_entity_poly.pdbx_strand_id
1 'polypeptide(L)'
;VSTWRSDPPPSVWQRLLPARLHGPVRAAALLSALACLALSAIAFLYFLQAMRFDLDEVARLPQSTTVYDRNGRILTAPGSITRQPAARGELPRFLVDALLAREDARFHQHHGIDLRGLLRAALRNLKDREFTQGASTLTMQLARNTFGLREKSLHRKVLEIALTLRIEARFTKDEILTHYLNRIYFGAGADGIGEAARTYFGKPVATLTDGECAILVGIIRGPHVFSPLRNPDQALEQRRQTLERMVSMGFIDRTRCDAVAAEPLRLAAADQPGDPTSYALQAVRRELNGLLDAGLIAGGGLQVHTTIDAAWQERLERELERTVAAFEGLNPPPDGPRAAPPPDGGADSLQFAAVTTETKTGQVLALIGGRHFGRSRFDRTRAQRDLGPVFEPFIAAAVAERGRNPSPGNPLRTGRAIGPAEVARIARRCGFTGPFVESEDLFRGALAATPMEASIALATLGNNGRRPKPALIREIRDSSGRCIHTFKPDLSAALSAEAAREGLRVLQVRGGTRCISAATASERDAWALRLGPGGSTAVWIGFDKPAAIGPEARLRALLDACVDRLGNR
;
A
#
# COMPACT_ATOMS: atom_id res chain seq x y z
N VAL A 1 -70.09 40.79 46.12
CA VAL A 1 -69.49 39.44 45.97
C VAL A 1 -68.07 39.65 45.54
N SER A 2 -67.11 39.72 46.50
CA SER A 2 -65.65 39.81 46.23
C SER A 2 -65.09 38.46 46.05
N THR A 3 -64.65 38.11 44.82
CA THR A 3 -63.93 36.90 44.50
C THR A 3 -62.48 37.01 44.97
N TRP A 4 -62.11 36.32 46.03
CA TRP A 4 -60.77 36.12 46.45
C TRP A 4 -60.08 35.17 45.43
N ARG A 5 -59.17 35.70 44.57
CA ARG A 5 -58.21 34.84 43.86
C ARG A 5 -57.02 34.62 44.81
N SER A 6 -56.90 33.43 45.36
CA SER A 6 -55.70 33.05 46.06
C SER A 6 -54.57 32.83 45.04
N ASP A 7 -53.51 33.62 45.13
CA ASP A 7 -52.29 33.40 44.35
C ASP A 7 -51.73 32.04 44.67
N PRO A 8 -51.21 31.28 43.67
CA PRO A 8 -50.59 30.00 43.92
C PRO A 8 -49.35 30.18 44.82
N PRO A 9 -49.04 29.22 45.69
CA PRO A 9 -47.92 29.34 46.61
C PRO A 9 -46.60 29.50 45.82
N PRO A 10 -45.67 30.37 46.29
CA PRO A 10 -44.42 30.61 45.60
C PRO A 10 -43.63 29.33 45.43
N SER A 11 -43.09 29.08 44.22
CA SER A 11 -42.26 27.92 43.89
C SER A 11 -41.03 27.85 44.78
N VAL A 12 -40.46 26.66 45.00
CA VAL A 12 -39.26 26.42 45.85
C VAL A 12 -38.12 27.38 45.48
N TRP A 13 -37.94 27.69 44.22
CA TRP A 13 -36.95 28.64 43.69
C TRP A 13 -37.20 30.08 44.08
N GLN A 14 -38.45 30.49 44.22
CA GLN A 14 -38.84 31.86 44.67
C GLN A 14 -38.57 32.09 46.15
N ARG A 15 -38.44 30.99 46.94
CA ARG A 15 -38.10 31.07 48.38
C ARG A 15 -36.59 31.08 48.63
N LEU A 16 -35.78 30.56 47.68
CA LEU A 16 -34.33 30.36 47.86
C LEU A 16 -33.46 31.48 47.24
N LEU A 17 -34.01 32.31 46.33
CA LEU A 17 -33.24 33.32 45.62
C LEU A 17 -33.83 34.73 45.81
N PRO A 18 -32.98 35.77 45.94
CA PRO A 18 -33.45 37.17 45.96
C PRO A 18 -34.26 37.53 44.72
N ALA A 19 -35.33 38.30 44.88
CA ALA A 19 -36.27 38.66 43.79
C ALA A 19 -35.58 39.22 42.53
N ARG A 20 -34.45 39.90 42.70
CA ARG A 20 -33.64 40.46 41.59
C ARG A 20 -32.98 39.38 40.70
N LEU A 21 -32.84 38.14 41.20
CA LEU A 21 -32.22 37.03 40.45
C LEU A 21 -33.24 36.10 39.78
N HIS A 22 -34.56 36.28 40.02
CA HIS A 22 -35.61 35.43 39.44
C HIS A 22 -35.64 35.52 37.90
N GLY A 23 -35.43 36.72 37.32
CA GLY A 23 -35.37 36.92 35.87
C GLY A 23 -34.18 36.19 35.19
N PRO A 24 -32.94 36.48 35.62
CA PRO A 24 -31.76 35.85 35.01
C PRO A 24 -31.69 34.33 35.23
N VAL A 25 -32.15 33.80 36.39
CA VAL A 25 -32.21 32.34 36.64
C VAL A 25 -33.23 31.65 35.72
N ARG A 26 -34.40 32.22 35.52
CA ARG A 26 -35.41 31.71 34.56
C ARG A 26 -34.89 31.73 33.12
N ALA A 27 -34.23 32.83 32.72
CA ALA A 27 -33.62 32.92 31.39
C ALA A 27 -32.51 31.88 31.20
N ALA A 28 -31.63 31.68 32.19
CA ALA A 28 -30.60 30.66 32.16
C ALA A 28 -31.19 29.22 32.08
N ALA A 29 -32.26 28.96 32.83
CA ALA A 29 -32.95 27.68 32.79
C ALA A 29 -33.62 27.42 31.42
N LEU A 30 -34.24 28.42 30.83
CA LEU A 30 -34.81 28.34 29.48
C LEU A 30 -33.74 28.12 28.42
N LEU A 31 -32.64 28.85 28.47
CA LEU A 31 -31.50 28.67 27.57
C LEU A 31 -30.90 27.29 27.69
N SER A 32 -30.75 26.78 28.94
CA SER A 32 -30.26 25.43 29.19
C SER A 32 -31.21 24.37 28.63
N ALA A 33 -32.55 24.56 28.80
CA ALA A 33 -33.55 23.64 28.25
C ALA A 33 -33.55 23.64 26.71
N LEU A 34 -33.44 24.82 26.08
CA LEU A 34 -33.33 24.94 24.63
C LEU A 34 -32.03 24.31 24.11
N ALA A 35 -30.91 24.51 24.81
CA ALA A 35 -29.65 23.86 24.46
C ALA A 35 -29.73 22.33 24.58
N CYS A 36 -30.35 21.81 25.66
CA CYS A 36 -30.59 20.36 25.81
C CYS A 36 -31.49 19.82 24.69
N LEU A 37 -32.57 20.55 24.34
CA LEU A 37 -33.44 20.13 23.24
C LEU A 37 -32.71 20.11 21.90
N ALA A 38 -31.90 21.13 21.59
CA ALA A 38 -31.11 21.21 20.38
C ALA A 38 -30.08 20.06 20.33
N LEU A 39 -29.37 19.79 21.43
CA LEU A 39 -28.43 18.66 21.52
C LEU A 39 -29.13 17.31 21.34
N SER A 40 -30.33 17.14 21.94
CA SER A 40 -31.11 15.92 21.76
C SER A 40 -31.60 15.74 20.33
N ALA A 41 -32.02 16.81 19.67
CA ALA A 41 -32.39 16.79 18.25
C ALA A 41 -31.20 16.41 17.35
N ILE A 42 -30.03 17.00 17.60
CA ILE A 42 -28.79 16.64 16.89
C ILE A 42 -28.45 15.17 17.12
N ALA A 43 -28.45 14.70 18.35
CA ALA A 43 -28.19 13.30 18.70
C ALA A 43 -29.17 12.35 17.99
N PHE A 44 -30.45 12.71 17.94
CA PHE A 44 -31.47 11.93 17.23
C PHE A 44 -31.24 11.89 15.72
N LEU A 45 -30.86 13.00 15.10
CA LEU A 45 -30.52 13.02 13.66
C LEU A 45 -29.33 12.13 13.36
N TYR A 46 -28.28 12.15 14.18
CA TYR A 46 -27.14 11.25 14.03
C TYR A 46 -27.50 9.79 14.29
N PHE A 47 -28.41 9.53 15.23
CA PHE A 47 -28.93 8.18 15.43
C PHE A 47 -29.68 7.67 14.19
N LEU A 48 -30.55 8.50 13.59
CA LEU A 48 -31.23 8.16 12.33
C LEU A 48 -30.22 7.94 11.18
N GLN A 49 -29.18 8.75 11.10
CA GLN A 49 -28.11 8.56 10.13
C GLN A 49 -27.35 7.25 10.37
N ALA A 50 -27.05 6.93 11.62
CA ALA A 50 -26.41 5.67 11.99
C ALA A 50 -27.27 4.45 11.65
N MET A 51 -28.63 4.56 11.68
CA MET A 51 -29.54 3.49 11.30
C MET A 51 -29.42 3.05 9.83
N ARG A 52 -28.84 3.90 8.97
CA ARG A 52 -28.60 3.58 7.56
C ARG A 52 -27.45 2.57 7.35
N PHE A 53 -26.63 2.36 8.38
CA PHE A 53 -25.52 1.43 8.34
C PHE A 53 -25.97 0.03 8.76
N ASP A 54 -25.63 -0.98 7.96
CA ASP A 54 -25.89 -2.39 8.27
C ASP A 54 -24.89 -2.89 9.32
N LEU A 55 -25.38 -3.22 10.52
CA LEU A 55 -24.52 -3.76 11.58
C LEU A 55 -24.04 -5.19 11.29
N ASP A 56 -24.66 -5.89 10.35
CA ASP A 56 -24.18 -7.23 9.95
C ASP A 56 -22.79 -7.14 9.28
N GLU A 57 -22.40 -5.97 8.77
CA GLU A 57 -21.04 -5.73 8.31
C GLU A 57 -19.98 -5.89 9.41
N VAL A 58 -20.33 -5.67 10.68
CA VAL A 58 -19.43 -5.91 11.83
C VAL A 58 -19.16 -7.41 11.98
N ALA A 59 -20.20 -8.23 11.86
CA ALA A 59 -20.11 -9.68 11.97
C ALA A 59 -19.58 -10.34 10.69
N ARG A 60 -19.82 -9.75 9.53
CA ARG A 60 -19.23 -10.22 8.28
C ARG A 60 -17.74 -10.02 8.34
N LEU A 61 -17.02 -11.12 8.49
CA LEU A 61 -15.56 -11.09 8.35
C LEU A 61 -15.23 -10.65 6.93
N PRO A 62 -14.28 -9.75 6.76
CA PRO A 62 -13.84 -9.38 5.43
C PRO A 62 -13.45 -10.64 4.67
N GLN A 63 -14.18 -10.93 3.60
CA GLN A 63 -13.86 -12.06 2.73
C GLN A 63 -12.49 -11.84 2.09
N SER A 64 -11.75 -12.91 1.79
CA SER A 64 -10.48 -12.79 1.10
C SER A 64 -10.66 -12.21 -0.29
N THR A 65 -9.90 -11.15 -0.60
CA THR A 65 -9.79 -10.65 -1.96
C THR A 65 -8.90 -11.58 -2.76
N THR A 66 -9.41 -12.11 -3.86
CA THR A 66 -8.66 -13.00 -4.76
C THR A 66 -8.14 -12.21 -5.95
N VAL A 67 -6.86 -12.37 -6.25
CA VAL A 67 -6.23 -11.74 -7.42
C VAL A 67 -5.95 -12.80 -8.47
N TYR A 68 -6.44 -12.57 -9.68
CA TYR A 68 -6.29 -13.45 -10.83
C TYR A 68 -5.33 -12.85 -11.85
N ASP A 69 -4.57 -13.68 -12.53
CA ASP A 69 -3.85 -13.29 -13.74
C ASP A 69 -4.81 -13.02 -14.91
N ARG A 70 -4.26 -12.63 -16.05
CA ARG A 70 -5.06 -12.37 -17.25
C ARG A 70 -5.82 -13.59 -17.78
N ASN A 71 -5.37 -14.81 -17.44
CA ASN A 71 -5.91 -16.09 -17.89
C ASN A 71 -6.83 -16.74 -16.84
N GLY A 72 -7.07 -16.09 -15.69
CA GLY A 72 -7.90 -16.60 -14.59
C GLY A 72 -7.15 -17.50 -13.60
N ARG A 73 -5.82 -17.64 -13.70
CA ARG A 73 -5.01 -18.33 -12.69
C ARG A 73 -4.91 -17.43 -11.44
N ILE A 74 -5.06 -18.02 -10.27
CA ILE A 74 -4.89 -17.30 -9.00
C ILE A 74 -3.41 -16.92 -8.84
N LEU A 75 -3.13 -15.63 -8.70
CA LEU A 75 -1.79 -15.07 -8.43
C LEU A 75 -1.45 -15.07 -6.95
N THR A 76 -2.48 -15.07 -6.09
CA THR A 76 -2.32 -15.12 -4.65
C THR A 76 -2.26 -16.59 -4.24
N ALA A 77 -1.20 -16.98 -3.51
CA ALA A 77 -1.13 -18.35 -3.01
C ALA A 77 -2.35 -18.66 -2.12
N PRO A 78 -2.83 -19.91 -2.09
CA PRO A 78 -3.83 -20.34 -1.13
C PRO A 78 -3.35 -19.99 0.29
N GLY A 79 -4.00 -19.06 0.97
CA GLY A 79 -3.60 -18.60 2.30
C GLY A 79 -3.00 -17.19 2.38
N SER A 80 -2.61 -16.56 1.29
CA SER A 80 -1.96 -15.24 1.31
C SER A 80 -2.91 -14.04 1.31
N ILE A 81 -4.18 -14.28 1.01
CA ILE A 81 -5.28 -13.33 1.20
C ILE A 81 -6.49 -14.05 1.86
N THR A 82 -6.34 -15.30 2.25
CA THR A 82 -7.30 -15.95 3.12
C THR A 82 -7.10 -15.36 4.50
N ARG A 83 -7.85 -14.30 4.81
CA ARG A 83 -8.06 -13.91 6.19
C ARG A 83 -8.64 -15.14 6.88
N GLN A 84 -7.82 -15.87 7.63
CA GLN A 84 -8.33 -16.85 8.58
C GLN A 84 -8.63 -16.06 9.85
N PRO A 85 -9.93 -15.78 10.07
CA PRO A 85 -10.31 -15.08 11.29
C PRO A 85 -10.00 -16.00 12.46
N ALA A 86 -9.33 -15.47 13.45
CA ALA A 86 -9.17 -16.19 14.70
C ALA A 86 -10.53 -16.27 15.41
N ALA A 87 -10.93 -17.47 15.79
CA ALA A 87 -12.08 -17.65 16.67
C ALA A 87 -11.76 -17.11 18.08
N ARG A 88 -12.79 -16.74 18.86
CA ARG A 88 -12.58 -16.20 20.22
C ARG A 88 -11.75 -17.15 21.10
N GLY A 89 -11.97 -18.46 20.99
CA GLY A 89 -11.23 -19.48 21.74
C GLY A 89 -9.77 -19.67 21.33
N GLU A 90 -9.37 -19.14 20.18
CA GLU A 90 -7.98 -19.18 19.68
C GLU A 90 -7.15 -17.97 20.11
N LEU A 91 -7.81 -16.92 20.65
CA LEU A 91 -7.12 -15.70 21.10
C LEU A 91 -6.45 -15.95 22.47
N PRO A 92 -5.12 -15.90 22.57
CA PRO A 92 -4.44 -16.02 23.86
C PRO A 92 -4.94 -14.98 24.86
N ARG A 93 -5.15 -15.39 26.10
CA ARG A 93 -5.59 -14.47 27.15
C ARG A 93 -4.66 -13.28 27.28
N PHE A 94 -3.35 -13.54 27.23
CA PHE A 94 -2.33 -12.48 27.30
C PHE A 94 -2.48 -11.44 26.18
N LEU A 95 -2.81 -11.85 24.96
CA LEU A 95 -3.08 -10.93 23.82
C LEU A 95 -4.24 -9.99 24.15
N VAL A 96 -5.33 -10.54 24.69
CA VAL A 96 -6.53 -9.76 25.07
C VAL A 96 -6.19 -8.79 26.20
N ASP A 97 -5.53 -9.27 27.23
CA ASP A 97 -5.12 -8.45 28.38
C ASP A 97 -4.18 -7.31 27.96
N ALA A 98 -3.21 -7.58 27.07
CA ALA A 98 -2.31 -6.58 26.51
C ALA A 98 -3.08 -5.52 25.69
N LEU A 99 -4.02 -5.96 24.84
CA LEU A 99 -4.87 -5.06 24.06
C LEU A 99 -5.70 -4.14 24.96
N LEU A 100 -6.34 -4.71 25.97
CA LEU A 100 -7.15 -3.96 26.92
C LEU A 100 -6.30 -2.95 27.69
N ALA A 101 -5.15 -3.37 28.22
CA ALA A 101 -4.23 -2.50 28.95
C ALA A 101 -3.79 -1.29 28.11
N ARG A 102 -3.51 -1.52 26.84
CA ARG A 102 -2.96 -0.51 25.93
C ARG A 102 -4.01 0.43 25.35
N GLU A 103 -5.13 -0.11 24.90
CA GLU A 103 -6.12 0.63 24.12
C GLU A 103 -7.36 1.01 24.93
N ASP A 104 -7.84 0.15 25.84
CA ASP A 104 -9.10 0.36 26.56
C ASP A 104 -9.18 -0.42 27.87
N ALA A 105 -8.44 0.02 28.88
CA ALA A 105 -8.30 -0.72 30.14
C ALA A 105 -9.63 -0.93 30.92
N ARG A 106 -10.66 -0.18 30.59
CA ARG A 106 -11.99 -0.27 31.21
C ARG A 106 -13.07 -0.80 30.26
N PHE A 107 -12.68 -1.47 29.19
CA PHE A 107 -13.57 -1.97 28.14
C PHE A 107 -14.81 -2.69 28.66
N HIS A 108 -14.66 -3.53 29.69
CA HIS A 108 -15.76 -4.27 30.33
C HIS A 108 -16.61 -3.41 31.28
N GLN A 109 -16.21 -2.16 31.58
CA GLN A 109 -16.88 -1.28 32.56
C GLN A 109 -17.73 -0.18 31.93
N HIS A 110 -17.72 -0.06 30.61
CA HIS A 110 -18.50 0.94 29.89
C HIS A 110 -19.27 0.33 28.70
N HIS A 111 -20.28 1.05 28.21
CA HIS A 111 -21.08 0.64 27.04
C HIS A 111 -20.69 1.46 25.80
N GLY A 112 -19.46 1.25 25.34
CA GLY A 112 -18.90 1.87 24.11
C GLY A 112 -18.24 3.23 24.31
N ILE A 113 -18.64 4.02 25.28
CA ILE A 113 -18.06 5.33 25.59
C ILE A 113 -17.51 5.33 27.01
N ASP A 114 -16.22 5.56 27.18
CA ASP A 114 -15.58 5.70 28.47
C ASP A 114 -15.57 7.16 28.92
N LEU A 115 -16.66 7.63 29.54
CA LEU A 115 -16.78 9.01 30.05
C LEU A 115 -15.70 9.37 31.06
N ARG A 116 -15.29 8.44 31.93
CA ARG A 116 -14.23 8.68 32.91
C ARG A 116 -12.87 8.81 32.23
N GLY A 117 -12.61 8.01 31.18
CA GLY A 117 -11.40 8.11 30.36
C GLY A 117 -11.36 9.39 29.56
N LEU A 118 -12.49 9.79 29.01
CA LEU A 118 -12.65 11.04 28.26
C LEU A 118 -12.33 12.26 29.15
N LEU A 119 -12.90 12.31 30.36
CA LEU A 119 -12.65 13.40 31.31
C LEU A 119 -11.17 13.44 31.72
N ARG A 120 -10.58 12.27 32.05
CA ARG A 120 -9.18 12.16 32.41
C ARG A 120 -8.25 12.61 31.27
N ALA A 121 -8.54 12.18 30.04
CA ALA A 121 -7.78 12.59 28.86
C ALA A 121 -7.90 14.09 28.59
N ALA A 122 -9.11 14.66 28.73
CA ALA A 122 -9.35 16.10 28.58
C ALA A 122 -8.56 16.93 29.61
N LEU A 123 -8.58 16.52 30.89
CA LEU A 123 -7.83 17.19 31.96
C LEU A 123 -6.32 17.11 31.74
N ARG A 124 -5.80 15.95 31.27
CA ARG A 124 -4.38 15.78 30.99
C ARG A 124 -3.95 16.60 29.77
N ASN A 125 -4.69 16.54 28.66
CA ASN A 125 -4.40 17.32 27.45
C ASN A 125 -4.43 18.83 27.74
N LEU A 126 -5.32 19.27 28.63
CA LEU A 126 -5.37 20.68 29.07
C LEU A 126 -4.14 21.06 29.90
N LYS A 127 -3.68 20.13 30.77
CA LYS A 127 -2.49 20.34 31.60
C LYS A 127 -1.20 20.34 30.77
N ASP A 128 -1.09 19.38 29.83
CA ASP A 128 0.12 19.18 29.03
C ASP A 128 0.14 20.14 27.81
N ARG A 129 -0.95 20.87 27.53
CA ARG A 129 -1.17 21.74 26.34
C ARG A 129 -0.93 21.03 25.00
N GLU A 130 -0.97 19.73 24.98
CA GLU A 130 -0.78 18.87 23.81
C GLU A 130 -1.82 17.74 23.80
N PHE A 131 -2.20 17.27 22.61
CA PHE A 131 -3.10 16.12 22.44
C PHE A 131 -2.32 14.81 22.63
N THR A 132 -1.86 14.53 23.84
CA THR A 132 -1.03 13.37 24.17
C THR A 132 -1.81 12.09 24.41
N GLN A 133 -3.10 12.17 24.79
CA GLN A 133 -3.93 11.00 25.07
C GLN A 133 -5.18 10.95 24.18
N GLY A 134 -5.36 9.83 23.48
CA GLY A 134 -6.60 9.50 22.78
C GLY A 134 -7.67 8.96 23.73
N ALA A 135 -8.92 9.36 23.51
CA ALA A 135 -10.08 8.93 24.30
C ALA A 135 -11.02 8.00 23.51
N SER A 136 -10.54 7.36 22.44
CA SER A 136 -11.35 6.45 21.63
C SER A 136 -11.30 5.04 22.20
N THR A 137 -12.46 4.44 22.44
CA THR A 137 -12.61 3.05 22.90
C THR A 137 -12.37 2.05 21.77
N LEU A 138 -12.20 0.77 22.09
CA LEU A 138 -12.09 -0.31 21.11
C LEU A 138 -13.34 -0.40 20.21
N THR A 139 -14.52 -0.19 20.76
CA THR A 139 -15.76 -0.21 19.98
C THR A 139 -15.84 0.98 19.01
N MET A 140 -15.37 2.15 19.41
CA MET A 140 -15.23 3.30 18.49
C MET A 140 -14.26 3.01 17.35
N GLN A 141 -13.11 2.37 17.66
CA GLN A 141 -12.14 1.98 16.65
C GLN A 141 -12.73 0.91 15.70
N LEU A 142 -13.49 -0.06 16.22
CA LEU A 142 -14.21 -1.05 15.42
C LEU A 142 -15.21 -0.38 14.49
N ALA A 143 -16.06 0.52 14.98
CA ALA A 143 -17.02 1.29 14.18
C ALA A 143 -16.32 2.05 13.05
N ARG A 144 -15.24 2.76 13.36
CA ARG A 144 -14.44 3.51 12.39
C ARG A 144 -13.86 2.61 11.30
N ASN A 145 -13.30 1.46 11.68
CA ASN A 145 -12.65 0.54 10.74
C ASN A 145 -13.67 -0.23 9.89
N THR A 146 -14.84 -0.58 10.45
CA THR A 146 -15.90 -1.29 9.72
C THR A 146 -16.56 -0.40 8.66
N PHE A 147 -16.90 0.82 9.03
CA PHE A 147 -17.69 1.72 8.17
C PHE A 147 -16.84 2.76 7.43
N GLY A 148 -15.51 2.60 7.40
CA GLY A 148 -14.60 3.45 6.61
C GLY A 148 -14.59 4.92 7.00
N LEU A 149 -14.86 5.26 8.25
CA LEU A 149 -14.97 6.64 8.73
C LEU A 149 -13.59 7.31 8.86
N ARG A 150 -13.00 7.78 7.75
CA ARG A 150 -11.60 8.28 7.70
C ARG A 150 -11.43 9.79 7.85
N GLU A 151 -12.43 10.60 7.50
CA GLU A 151 -12.34 12.05 7.59
C GLU A 151 -12.15 12.52 9.04
N LYS A 152 -11.23 13.49 9.27
CA LYS A 152 -11.05 14.09 10.58
C LYS A 152 -12.02 15.25 10.76
N SER A 153 -13.28 14.96 11.11
CA SER A 153 -14.32 15.97 11.34
C SER A 153 -15.11 15.68 12.62
N LEU A 154 -15.73 16.72 13.19
CA LEU A 154 -16.66 16.55 14.32
C LEU A 154 -17.88 15.72 13.92
N HIS A 155 -18.40 15.94 12.70
CA HIS A 155 -19.48 15.14 12.12
C HIS A 155 -19.16 13.63 12.18
N ARG A 156 -17.99 13.24 11.68
CA ARG A 156 -17.53 11.85 11.77
C ARG A 156 -17.50 11.34 13.22
N LYS A 157 -17.00 12.15 14.16
CA LYS A 157 -16.87 11.71 15.56
C LYS A 157 -18.22 11.47 16.23
N VAL A 158 -19.23 12.28 15.94
CA VAL A 158 -20.59 12.09 16.46
C VAL A 158 -21.23 10.85 15.83
N LEU A 159 -21.05 10.63 14.52
CA LEU A 159 -21.51 9.41 13.84
C LEU A 159 -20.83 8.16 14.38
N GLU A 160 -19.49 8.20 14.61
CA GLU A 160 -18.73 7.11 15.25
C GLU A 160 -19.31 6.76 16.63
N ILE A 161 -19.68 7.76 17.44
CA ILE A 161 -20.35 7.56 18.74
C ILE A 161 -21.72 6.88 18.56
N ALA A 162 -22.55 7.34 17.65
CA ALA A 162 -23.87 6.76 17.41
C ALA A 162 -23.78 5.30 16.95
N LEU A 163 -22.85 4.99 16.04
CA LEU A 163 -22.58 3.62 15.60
C LEU A 163 -22.02 2.74 16.72
N THR A 164 -21.16 3.30 17.57
CA THR A 164 -20.59 2.60 18.74
C THR A 164 -21.69 2.13 19.69
N LEU A 165 -22.65 3.00 20.01
CA LEU A 165 -23.78 2.61 20.88
C LEU A 165 -24.64 1.52 20.26
N ARG A 166 -24.85 1.54 18.94
CA ARG A 166 -25.57 0.48 18.22
C ARG A 166 -24.81 -0.85 18.23
N ILE A 167 -23.48 -0.83 18.06
CA ILE A 167 -22.63 -2.03 18.12
C ILE A 167 -22.70 -2.64 19.52
N GLU A 168 -22.55 -1.86 20.58
CA GLU A 168 -22.63 -2.32 21.96
C GLU A 168 -24.01 -2.86 22.36
N ALA A 169 -25.07 -2.36 21.73
CA ALA A 169 -26.44 -2.88 21.95
C ALA A 169 -26.70 -4.24 21.26
N ARG A 170 -25.90 -4.56 20.20
CA ARG A 170 -26.09 -5.77 19.40
C ARG A 170 -25.10 -6.89 19.71
N PHE A 171 -23.85 -6.55 20.01
CA PHE A 171 -22.75 -7.51 20.18
C PHE A 171 -22.24 -7.53 21.62
N THR A 172 -21.87 -8.71 22.08
CA THR A 172 -21.19 -8.89 23.36
C THR A 172 -19.76 -8.33 23.31
N LYS A 173 -19.17 -8.06 24.48
CA LYS A 173 -17.79 -7.58 24.59
C LYS A 173 -16.79 -8.52 23.92
N ASP A 174 -16.98 -9.82 24.04
CA ASP A 174 -16.11 -10.84 23.43
C ASP A 174 -16.25 -10.87 21.90
N GLU A 175 -17.43 -10.68 21.36
CA GLU A 175 -17.65 -10.53 19.92
C GLU A 175 -17.00 -9.27 19.40
N ILE A 176 -17.15 -8.13 20.09
CA ILE A 176 -16.52 -6.85 19.73
C ILE A 176 -14.99 -6.98 19.68
N LEU A 177 -14.37 -7.61 20.70
CA LEU A 177 -12.92 -7.87 20.71
C LEU A 177 -12.48 -8.76 19.54
N THR A 178 -13.23 -9.82 19.28
CA THR A 178 -12.95 -10.77 18.20
C THR A 178 -13.04 -10.08 16.84
N HIS A 179 -14.10 -9.31 16.60
CA HIS A 179 -14.29 -8.56 15.36
C HIS A 179 -13.23 -7.48 15.17
N TYR A 180 -12.81 -6.81 16.26
CA TYR A 180 -11.76 -5.82 16.24
C TYR A 180 -10.42 -6.43 15.82
N LEU A 181 -9.96 -7.47 16.53
CA LEU A 181 -8.69 -8.14 16.25
C LEU A 181 -8.62 -8.75 14.85
N ASN A 182 -9.74 -9.25 14.33
CA ASN A 182 -9.81 -9.81 12.99
C ASN A 182 -9.87 -8.76 11.86
N ARG A 183 -10.03 -7.47 12.20
CA ARG A 183 -10.21 -6.41 11.20
C ARG A 183 -9.08 -5.39 11.17
N ILE A 184 -8.39 -5.20 12.29
CA ILE A 184 -7.34 -4.18 12.40
C ILE A 184 -6.13 -4.52 11.54
N TYR A 185 -5.52 -3.50 10.95
CA TYR A 185 -4.29 -3.61 10.18
C TYR A 185 -3.05 -3.60 11.07
N PHE A 186 -2.20 -4.61 10.94
CA PHE A 186 -0.97 -4.79 11.71
C PHE A 186 0.31 -4.43 10.94
N GLY A 187 0.20 -3.91 9.71
CA GLY A 187 1.37 -3.63 8.87
C GLY A 187 1.79 -4.83 8.02
N ALA A 188 2.79 -4.64 7.17
CA ALA A 188 3.35 -5.67 6.27
C ALA A 188 2.31 -6.40 5.39
N GLY A 189 1.13 -5.78 5.19
CA GLY A 189 0.03 -6.41 4.45
C GLY A 189 -0.90 -7.23 5.31
N ALA A 190 -0.66 -7.37 6.62
CA ALA A 190 -1.45 -8.18 7.53
C ALA A 190 -2.70 -7.44 8.03
N ASP A 191 -3.85 -7.84 7.54
CA ASP A 191 -5.17 -7.38 8.00
C ASP A 191 -5.78 -8.46 8.91
N GLY A 192 -5.84 -8.16 10.21
CA GLY A 192 -6.29 -9.07 11.25
C GLY A 192 -5.18 -9.87 11.91
N ILE A 193 -5.47 -10.31 13.15
CA ILE A 193 -4.51 -10.95 14.06
C ILE A 193 -4.00 -12.29 13.51
N GLY A 194 -4.84 -13.06 12.82
CA GLY A 194 -4.46 -14.34 12.21
C GLY A 194 -3.40 -14.19 11.13
N GLU A 195 -3.54 -13.18 10.28
CA GLU A 195 -2.55 -12.87 9.26
C GLU A 195 -1.29 -12.26 9.85
N ALA A 196 -1.42 -11.40 10.87
CA ALA A 196 -0.29 -10.82 11.57
C ALA A 196 0.59 -11.89 12.26
N ALA A 197 -0.02 -12.86 12.93
CA ALA A 197 0.69 -13.96 13.58
C ALA A 197 1.52 -14.77 12.57
N ARG A 198 0.96 -15.06 11.40
CA ARG A 198 1.67 -15.77 10.31
C ARG A 198 2.75 -14.91 9.67
N THR A 199 2.43 -13.65 9.33
CA THR A 199 3.35 -12.75 8.64
C THR A 199 4.59 -12.46 9.48
N TYR A 200 4.42 -12.23 10.79
CA TYR A 200 5.54 -11.86 11.65
C TYR A 200 6.23 -13.06 12.28
N PHE A 201 5.49 -14.10 12.64
CA PHE A 201 6.00 -15.21 13.45
C PHE A 201 5.84 -16.60 12.81
N GLY A 202 5.18 -16.71 11.66
CA GLY A 202 5.04 -17.95 10.90
C GLY A 202 4.14 -19.01 11.56
N LYS A 203 3.25 -18.61 12.49
CA LYS A 203 2.47 -19.55 13.30
C LYS A 203 1.03 -19.09 13.56
N PRO A 204 0.14 -20.02 13.99
CA PRO A 204 -1.24 -19.68 14.37
C PRO A 204 -1.29 -18.77 15.60
N VAL A 205 -2.36 -17.96 15.70
CA VAL A 205 -2.59 -17.03 16.82
C VAL A 205 -2.54 -17.74 18.19
N ALA A 206 -3.13 -18.92 18.30
CA ALA A 206 -3.19 -19.70 19.54
C ALA A 206 -1.81 -20.10 20.11
N THR A 207 -0.75 -20.08 19.29
CA THR A 207 0.61 -20.48 19.68
C THR A 207 1.56 -19.30 19.83
N LEU A 208 1.05 -18.07 19.80
CA LEU A 208 1.85 -16.87 20.06
C LEU A 208 2.38 -16.87 21.50
N THR A 209 3.65 -16.48 21.67
CA THR A 209 4.21 -16.25 23.01
C THR A 209 3.70 -14.92 23.57
N ASP A 210 3.87 -14.70 24.88
CA ASP A 210 3.48 -13.45 25.53
C ASP A 210 4.23 -12.25 24.94
N GLY A 211 5.53 -12.43 24.63
CA GLY A 211 6.35 -11.40 23.99
C GLY A 211 5.87 -11.02 22.59
N GLU A 212 5.45 -12.01 21.80
CA GLU A 212 4.88 -11.79 20.46
C GLU A 212 3.52 -11.10 20.53
N CYS A 213 2.67 -11.50 21.47
CA CYS A 213 1.39 -10.83 21.73
C CYS A 213 1.60 -9.35 22.08
N ALA A 214 2.56 -9.05 22.98
CA ALA A 214 2.88 -7.67 23.36
C ALA A 214 3.40 -6.84 22.17
N ILE A 215 4.19 -7.43 21.27
CA ILE A 215 4.65 -6.78 20.04
C ILE A 215 3.46 -6.46 19.13
N LEU A 216 2.60 -7.46 18.82
CA LEU A 216 1.46 -7.23 17.93
C LEU A 216 0.56 -6.10 18.44
N VAL A 217 0.27 -6.10 19.74
CA VAL A 217 -0.50 -5.00 20.35
C VAL A 217 0.26 -3.67 20.26
N GLY A 218 1.57 -3.68 20.50
CA GLY A 218 2.41 -2.49 20.47
C GLY A 218 2.44 -1.78 19.14
N ILE A 219 2.42 -2.53 18.03
CA ILE A 219 2.53 -1.97 16.68
C ILE A 219 1.21 -1.40 16.11
N ILE A 220 0.05 -1.63 16.76
CA ILE A 220 -1.26 -1.18 16.27
C ILE A 220 -1.28 0.33 15.96
N ARG A 221 -0.63 1.16 16.78
CA ARG A 221 -0.63 2.63 16.63
C ARG A 221 0.17 3.15 15.45
N GLY A 222 1.11 2.38 14.95
CA GLY A 222 1.98 2.77 13.87
C GLY A 222 2.56 1.58 13.12
N PRO A 223 1.73 0.75 12.47
CA PRO A 223 2.14 -0.54 11.94
C PRO A 223 3.22 -0.47 10.85
N HIS A 224 3.38 0.69 10.20
CA HIS A 224 4.48 0.92 9.25
C HIS A 224 5.79 1.33 9.94
N VAL A 225 5.69 2.15 10.99
CA VAL A 225 6.86 2.68 11.71
C VAL A 225 7.43 1.62 12.64
N PHE A 226 6.56 0.89 13.34
CA PHE A 226 6.93 -0.09 14.37
C PHE A 226 6.96 -1.53 13.87
N SER A 227 6.94 -1.75 12.54
CA SER A 227 6.98 -3.10 11.96
C SER A 227 8.25 -3.85 12.38
N PRO A 228 8.13 -5.04 13.00
CA PRO A 228 9.29 -5.85 13.41
C PRO A 228 10.22 -6.23 12.25
N LEU A 229 9.67 -6.35 11.02
CA LEU A 229 10.45 -6.67 9.82
C LEU A 229 11.30 -5.50 9.32
N ARG A 230 10.94 -4.26 9.67
CA ARG A 230 11.64 -3.04 9.22
C ARG A 230 12.49 -2.41 10.31
N ASN A 231 11.94 -2.34 11.51
CA ASN A 231 12.49 -1.64 12.66
C ASN A 231 12.37 -2.52 13.91
N PRO A 232 13.17 -3.60 14.02
CA PRO A 232 13.08 -4.54 15.15
C PRO A 232 13.26 -3.86 16.50
N ASP A 233 14.18 -2.89 16.61
CA ASP A 233 14.44 -2.16 17.87
C ASP A 233 13.21 -1.33 18.29
N GLN A 234 12.54 -0.68 17.35
CA GLN A 234 11.30 0.06 17.63
C GLN A 234 10.16 -0.89 18.03
N ALA A 235 10.08 -2.08 17.42
CA ALA A 235 9.09 -3.09 17.80
C ALA A 235 9.34 -3.60 19.24
N LEU A 236 10.59 -3.82 19.63
CA LEU A 236 10.98 -4.20 20.99
C LEU A 236 10.65 -3.09 21.99
N GLU A 237 10.87 -1.83 21.63
CA GLU A 237 10.47 -0.69 22.46
C GLU A 237 8.95 -0.62 22.64
N GLN A 238 8.16 -0.87 21.58
CA GLN A 238 6.70 -0.95 21.69
C GLN A 238 6.25 -2.13 22.56
N ARG A 239 6.95 -3.28 22.52
CA ARG A 239 6.74 -4.40 23.45
C ARG A 239 6.93 -3.95 24.89
N ARG A 240 8.06 -3.32 25.20
CA ARG A 240 8.37 -2.81 26.54
C ARG A 240 7.28 -1.86 27.04
N GLN A 241 6.87 -0.89 26.22
CA GLN A 241 5.79 0.06 26.56
C GLN A 241 4.45 -0.65 26.81
N THR A 242 4.14 -1.70 26.06
CA THR A 242 2.92 -2.49 26.24
C THR A 242 2.97 -3.22 27.58
N LEU A 243 4.08 -3.88 27.90
CA LEU A 243 4.27 -4.60 29.17
C LEU A 243 4.25 -3.66 30.39
N GLU A 244 4.91 -2.51 30.32
CA GLU A 244 4.84 -1.50 31.38
C GLU A 244 3.43 -0.98 31.61
N ARG A 245 2.67 -0.84 30.50
CA ARG A 245 1.26 -0.46 30.62
C ARG A 245 0.44 -1.55 31.29
N MET A 246 0.69 -2.83 30.98
CA MET A 246 0.04 -3.97 31.64
C MET A 246 0.31 -3.99 33.15
N VAL A 247 1.56 -3.73 33.57
CA VAL A 247 1.91 -3.59 34.99
C VAL A 247 1.15 -2.43 35.62
N SER A 248 1.17 -1.26 35.00
CA SER A 248 0.51 -0.05 35.54
C SER A 248 -1.01 -0.20 35.67
N MET A 249 -1.63 -1.10 34.92
CA MET A 249 -3.06 -1.40 34.95
C MET A 249 -3.40 -2.64 35.78
N GLY A 250 -2.40 -3.34 36.35
CA GLY A 250 -2.59 -4.51 37.20
C GLY A 250 -2.92 -5.80 36.44
N PHE A 251 -2.64 -5.89 35.15
CA PHE A 251 -2.83 -7.12 34.36
C PHE A 251 -1.73 -8.15 34.58
N ILE A 252 -0.49 -7.69 34.83
CA ILE A 252 0.66 -8.54 35.17
C ILE A 252 1.48 -7.87 36.29
N ASP A 253 2.29 -8.67 37.01
CA ASP A 253 3.26 -8.17 37.94
C ASP A 253 4.62 -7.80 37.28
N ARG A 254 5.53 -7.21 38.05
CA ARG A 254 6.84 -6.80 37.53
C ARG A 254 7.69 -8.00 37.10
N THR A 255 7.64 -9.09 37.84
CA THR A 255 8.40 -10.31 37.56
C THR A 255 8.00 -10.88 36.18
N ARG A 256 6.71 -10.96 35.91
CA ARG A 256 6.19 -11.41 34.58
C ARG A 256 6.58 -10.44 33.47
N CYS A 257 6.50 -9.13 33.73
CA CYS A 257 6.94 -8.11 32.78
C CYS A 257 8.40 -8.30 32.35
N ASP A 258 9.31 -8.46 33.33
CA ASP A 258 10.74 -8.60 33.07
C ASP A 258 11.05 -9.92 32.33
N ALA A 259 10.36 -11.02 32.69
CA ALA A 259 10.50 -12.30 32.02
C ALA A 259 10.06 -12.22 30.54
N VAL A 260 8.92 -11.63 30.26
CA VAL A 260 8.40 -11.47 28.88
C VAL A 260 9.25 -10.47 28.09
N ALA A 261 9.76 -9.41 28.72
CA ALA A 261 10.64 -8.46 28.06
C ALA A 261 11.97 -9.09 27.61
N ALA A 262 12.46 -10.11 28.33
CA ALA A 262 13.68 -10.85 28.01
C ALA A 262 13.51 -11.89 26.89
N GLU A 263 12.27 -12.20 26.47
CA GLU A 263 12.03 -13.14 25.36
C GLU A 263 12.73 -12.68 24.07
N PRO A 264 13.47 -13.55 23.36
CA PRO A 264 14.09 -13.19 22.09
C PRO A 264 13.05 -12.94 21.01
N LEU A 265 13.27 -11.90 20.19
CA LEU A 265 12.45 -11.66 19.01
C LEU A 265 12.81 -12.69 17.92
N ARG A 266 11.91 -13.62 17.64
CA ARG A 266 12.05 -14.61 16.58
C ARG A 266 11.03 -14.33 15.48
N LEU A 267 11.49 -13.71 14.41
CA LEU A 267 10.65 -13.45 13.23
C LEU A 267 10.60 -14.69 12.33
N ALA A 268 9.51 -14.83 11.60
CA ALA A 268 9.42 -15.81 10.53
C ALA A 268 10.54 -15.59 9.52
N ALA A 269 11.15 -16.68 9.04
CA ALA A 269 12.11 -16.59 7.96
C ALA A 269 11.46 -15.94 6.73
N ALA A 270 12.21 -15.07 6.04
CA ALA A 270 11.71 -14.33 4.88
C ALA A 270 11.18 -15.23 3.73
N ASP A 271 11.52 -16.51 3.76
CA ASP A 271 11.23 -17.50 2.72
C ASP A 271 10.17 -18.55 3.14
N GLN A 272 9.34 -18.30 4.15
CA GLN A 272 8.26 -19.26 4.45
C GLN A 272 7.23 -19.30 3.31
N PRO A 273 6.79 -20.50 2.86
CA PRO A 273 5.71 -20.64 1.88
C PRO A 273 4.43 -20.08 2.48
N GLY A 274 4.09 -18.84 2.16
CA GLY A 274 2.90 -18.15 2.69
C GLY A 274 2.94 -16.63 2.58
N ASP A 275 4.09 -16.02 2.25
CA ASP A 275 4.14 -14.60 1.89
C ASP A 275 4.25 -14.43 0.36
N PRO A 276 3.12 -14.44 -0.36
CA PRO A 276 3.10 -14.31 -1.82
C PRO A 276 2.96 -12.87 -2.28
N THR A 277 3.42 -11.92 -1.50
CA THR A 277 3.47 -10.55 -1.97
C THR A 277 4.68 -10.38 -2.89
N SER A 278 4.46 -10.53 -4.19
CA SER A 278 5.39 -10.14 -5.23
C SER A 278 5.30 -8.62 -5.48
N TYR A 279 6.30 -8.06 -6.15
CA TYR A 279 6.26 -6.66 -6.61
C TYR A 279 5.01 -6.36 -7.46
N ALA A 280 4.60 -7.31 -8.30
CA ALA A 280 3.39 -7.20 -9.11
C ALA A 280 2.13 -7.08 -8.24
N LEU A 281 1.96 -7.93 -7.23
CA LEU A 281 0.83 -7.85 -6.29
C LEU A 281 0.84 -6.56 -5.46
N GLN A 282 2.03 -6.09 -5.07
CA GLN A 282 2.16 -4.79 -4.40
C GLN A 282 1.73 -3.63 -5.31
N ALA A 283 2.07 -3.70 -6.60
CA ALA A 283 1.66 -2.71 -7.58
C ALA A 283 0.15 -2.77 -7.85
N VAL A 284 -0.44 -3.96 -7.97
CA VAL A 284 -1.90 -4.17 -8.07
C VAL A 284 -2.63 -3.59 -6.86
N ARG A 285 -2.13 -3.82 -5.63
CA ARG A 285 -2.73 -3.24 -4.42
C ARG A 285 -2.68 -1.71 -4.43
N ARG A 286 -1.59 -1.10 -4.93
CA ARG A 286 -1.51 0.37 -5.08
C ARG A 286 -2.54 0.91 -6.06
N GLU A 287 -2.69 0.25 -7.21
CA GLU A 287 -3.67 0.64 -8.22
C GLU A 287 -5.10 0.47 -7.70
N LEU A 288 -5.39 -0.65 -7.02
CA LEU A 288 -6.68 -0.91 -6.38
C LEU A 288 -7.08 0.20 -5.39
N ASN A 289 -6.11 0.67 -4.56
CA ASN A 289 -6.30 1.78 -3.63
C ASN A 289 -6.58 3.13 -4.32
N GLY A 290 -6.18 3.28 -5.58
CA GLY A 290 -6.49 4.46 -6.39
C GLY A 290 -7.83 4.38 -7.13
N LEU A 291 -8.36 3.17 -7.33
CA LEU A 291 -9.59 2.92 -8.08
C LEU A 291 -10.83 2.79 -7.20
N LEU A 292 -10.69 2.28 -5.99
CA LEU A 292 -11.79 2.01 -5.07
C LEU A 292 -11.67 2.75 -3.76
N ASP A 293 -12.83 3.03 -3.16
CA ASP A 293 -12.89 3.56 -1.81
C ASP A 293 -12.35 2.54 -0.80
N ALA A 294 -11.71 3.07 0.22
CA ALA A 294 -11.08 2.27 1.26
C ALA A 294 -12.07 1.37 2.04
N GLY A 295 -13.35 1.76 2.13
CA GLY A 295 -14.41 0.94 2.72
C GLY A 295 -14.67 -0.33 1.94
N LEU A 296 -14.75 -0.24 0.60
CA LEU A 296 -14.93 -1.40 -0.28
C LEU A 296 -13.73 -2.36 -0.20
N ILE A 297 -12.51 -1.81 -0.16
CA ILE A 297 -11.28 -2.63 -0.04
C ILE A 297 -11.23 -3.31 1.34
N ALA A 298 -11.59 -2.59 2.40
CA ALA A 298 -11.61 -3.13 3.76
C ALA A 298 -12.70 -4.21 3.96
N GLY A 299 -13.83 -4.10 3.24
CA GLY A 299 -14.87 -5.12 3.21
C GLY A 299 -14.38 -6.47 2.63
N GLY A 300 -13.35 -6.44 1.79
CA GLY A 300 -12.78 -7.64 1.14
C GLY A 300 -13.76 -8.31 0.17
N GLY A 301 -13.48 -9.58 -0.15
CA GLY A 301 -14.34 -10.37 -1.06
C GLY A 301 -14.26 -9.94 -2.52
N LEU A 302 -13.28 -9.09 -2.87
CA LEU A 302 -13.10 -8.65 -4.23
C LEU A 302 -12.46 -9.73 -5.10
N GLN A 303 -12.91 -9.86 -6.32
CA GLN A 303 -12.25 -10.62 -7.38
C GLN A 303 -11.54 -9.62 -8.29
N VAL A 304 -10.21 -9.57 -8.20
CA VAL A 304 -9.38 -8.62 -8.95
C VAL A 304 -8.72 -9.35 -10.12
N HIS A 305 -9.23 -9.17 -11.31
CA HIS A 305 -8.66 -9.72 -12.55
C HIS A 305 -7.60 -8.75 -13.06
N THR A 306 -6.35 -9.17 -13.01
CA THR A 306 -5.22 -8.35 -13.45
C THR A 306 -4.93 -8.52 -14.95
N THR A 307 -4.00 -7.71 -15.42
CA THR A 307 -3.43 -7.79 -16.77
C THR A 307 -2.17 -8.68 -16.80
N ILE A 308 -1.66 -9.09 -15.64
CA ILE A 308 -0.44 -9.88 -15.49
C ILE A 308 -0.59 -11.24 -16.18
N ASP A 309 0.38 -11.58 -16.99
CA ASP A 309 0.58 -12.91 -17.57
C ASP A 309 1.57 -13.67 -16.68
N ALA A 310 1.06 -14.54 -15.82
CA ALA A 310 1.89 -15.26 -14.84
C ALA A 310 3.00 -16.09 -15.50
N ALA A 311 2.72 -16.73 -16.63
CA ALA A 311 3.70 -17.54 -17.35
C ALA A 311 4.83 -16.67 -17.94
N TRP A 312 4.47 -15.51 -18.50
CA TRP A 312 5.44 -14.55 -19.00
C TRP A 312 6.30 -13.94 -17.88
N GLN A 313 5.69 -13.58 -16.77
CA GLN A 313 6.39 -13.05 -15.61
C GLN A 313 7.37 -14.06 -15.04
N GLU A 314 6.96 -15.31 -14.81
CA GLU A 314 7.83 -16.38 -14.33
C GLU A 314 9.00 -16.65 -15.28
N ARG A 315 8.77 -16.63 -16.59
CA ARG A 315 9.81 -16.78 -17.60
C ARG A 315 10.81 -15.63 -17.56
N LEU A 316 10.31 -14.39 -17.52
CA LEU A 316 11.15 -13.19 -17.49
C LEU A 316 12.00 -13.15 -16.22
N GLU A 317 11.44 -13.48 -15.06
CA GLU A 317 12.18 -13.60 -13.80
C GLU A 317 13.32 -14.61 -13.89
N ARG A 318 13.05 -15.82 -14.42
CA ARG A 318 14.08 -16.86 -14.58
C ARG A 318 15.21 -16.43 -15.51
N GLU A 319 14.89 -15.81 -16.64
CA GLU A 319 15.93 -15.38 -17.60
C GLU A 319 16.77 -14.23 -17.05
N LEU A 320 16.18 -13.31 -16.30
CA LEU A 320 16.91 -12.25 -15.63
C LEU A 320 17.82 -12.78 -14.52
N GLU A 321 17.32 -13.71 -13.70
CA GLU A 321 18.13 -14.35 -12.67
C GLU A 321 19.32 -15.13 -13.28
N ARG A 322 19.09 -15.89 -14.37
CA ARG A 322 20.16 -16.56 -15.12
C ARG A 322 21.18 -15.56 -15.65
N THR A 323 20.73 -14.43 -16.16
CA THR A 323 21.60 -13.38 -16.70
C THR A 323 22.50 -12.80 -15.61
N VAL A 324 21.92 -12.46 -14.46
CA VAL A 324 22.67 -11.86 -13.35
C VAL A 324 23.59 -12.90 -12.70
N ALA A 325 23.12 -14.14 -12.47
CA ALA A 325 23.94 -15.21 -11.93
C ALA A 325 25.16 -15.53 -12.82
N ALA A 326 24.96 -15.59 -14.14
CA ALA A 326 26.06 -15.78 -15.10
C ALA A 326 27.05 -14.62 -15.08
N PHE A 327 26.59 -13.39 -14.88
CA PHE A 327 27.45 -12.23 -14.74
C PHE A 327 28.28 -12.28 -13.45
N GLU A 328 27.67 -12.66 -12.34
CA GLU A 328 28.31 -12.82 -11.03
C GLU A 328 29.26 -14.06 -10.99
N GLY A 329 29.26 -14.90 -12.01
CA GLY A 329 30.06 -16.14 -12.06
C GLY A 329 29.46 -17.27 -11.22
N LEU A 330 28.18 -17.15 -10.85
CA LEU A 330 27.43 -18.18 -10.13
C LEU A 330 26.83 -19.18 -11.10
N ASN A 331 26.63 -20.45 -10.65
CA ASN A 331 25.88 -21.42 -11.44
C ASN A 331 24.42 -20.94 -11.60
N PRO A 332 23.89 -20.90 -12.84
CA PRO A 332 22.51 -20.53 -13.05
C PRO A 332 21.59 -21.56 -12.35
N PRO A 333 20.41 -21.12 -11.83
CA PRO A 333 19.45 -22.02 -11.21
C PRO A 333 18.99 -23.09 -12.21
N PRO A 334 18.81 -24.35 -11.77
CA PRO A 334 18.31 -25.43 -12.63
C PRO A 334 16.87 -25.13 -13.09
N ASP A 335 16.45 -25.80 -14.19
CA ASP A 335 15.06 -25.78 -14.64
C ASP A 335 14.18 -26.47 -13.58
N GLY A 336 13.44 -25.67 -12.78
CA GLY A 336 12.61 -26.17 -11.69
C GLY A 336 12.02 -25.02 -10.85
N PRO A 337 11.17 -25.33 -9.85
CA PRO A 337 10.73 -24.34 -8.89
C PRO A 337 11.94 -23.72 -8.19
N ARG A 338 11.85 -22.42 -7.99
CA ARG A 338 12.91 -21.50 -7.52
C ARG A 338 13.79 -22.13 -6.44
N ALA A 339 15.07 -22.38 -6.77
CA ALA A 339 16.05 -22.78 -5.76
C ALA A 339 16.23 -21.65 -4.72
N ALA A 340 16.60 -22.04 -3.50
CA ALA A 340 16.88 -21.07 -2.44
C ALA A 340 17.94 -20.06 -2.92
N PRO A 341 17.71 -18.75 -2.70
CA PRO A 341 18.62 -17.71 -3.17
C PRO A 341 20.00 -17.83 -2.52
N PRO A 342 21.07 -17.37 -3.21
CA PRO A 342 22.40 -17.36 -2.62
C PRO A 342 22.40 -16.55 -1.32
N PRO A 343 23.25 -16.89 -0.33
CA PRO A 343 23.20 -16.32 1.01
C PRO A 343 23.37 -14.78 1.09
N ASP A 344 23.89 -14.12 0.07
CA ASP A 344 24.32 -12.72 0.12
C ASP A 344 23.44 -11.72 -0.66
N GLY A 345 22.22 -12.07 -1.01
CA GLY A 345 21.29 -11.21 -1.79
C GLY A 345 20.76 -9.97 -1.05
N GLY A 346 21.60 -9.27 -0.28
CA GLY A 346 21.29 -7.99 0.39
C GLY A 346 21.31 -6.78 -0.56
N ALA A 347 21.15 -5.58 -0.01
CA ALA A 347 21.13 -4.30 -0.74
C ALA A 347 22.42 -4.00 -1.54
N ASP A 348 23.50 -4.69 -1.23
CA ASP A 348 24.80 -4.55 -1.91
C ASP A 348 25.02 -5.59 -3.05
N SER A 349 24.02 -6.45 -3.37
CA SER A 349 24.05 -7.37 -4.51
C SER A 349 23.47 -6.75 -5.77
N LEU A 350 23.91 -7.24 -6.94
CA LEU A 350 23.38 -6.82 -8.22
C LEU A 350 21.88 -7.09 -8.29
N GLN A 351 21.10 -6.11 -8.67
CA GLN A 351 19.64 -6.16 -8.77
C GLN A 351 19.19 -6.04 -10.22
N PHE A 352 17.95 -6.39 -10.47
CA PHE A 352 17.29 -6.12 -11.75
C PHE A 352 15.85 -5.66 -11.53
N ALA A 353 15.32 -4.97 -12.52
CA ALA A 353 13.90 -4.66 -12.62
C ALA A 353 13.45 -4.79 -14.07
N ALA A 354 12.21 -5.23 -14.28
CA ALA A 354 11.66 -5.33 -15.61
C ALA A 354 10.16 -5.02 -15.63
N VAL A 355 9.71 -4.41 -16.72
CA VAL A 355 8.30 -4.18 -17.00
C VAL A 355 8.02 -4.56 -18.44
N THR A 356 6.97 -5.36 -18.64
CA THR A 356 6.42 -5.63 -19.97
C THR A 356 5.04 -5.02 -20.09
N THR A 357 4.84 -4.19 -21.13
CA THR A 357 3.58 -3.52 -21.41
C THR A 357 3.02 -3.93 -22.76
N GLU A 358 1.74 -4.25 -22.82
CA GLU A 358 1.06 -4.50 -24.09
C GLU A 358 1.00 -3.21 -24.92
N THR A 359 1.57 -3.25 -26.10
CA THR A 359 1.83 -2.06 -26.91
C THR A 359 0.56 -1.26 -27.25
N LYS A 360 -0.56 -1.93 -27.53
CA LYS A 360 -1.79 -1.29 -27.99
C LYS A 360 -2.66 -0.72 -26.87
N THR A 361 -2.65 -1.33 -25.70
CA THR A 361 -3.59 -1.03 -24.63
C THR A 361 -2.96 -0.39 -23.39
N GLY A 362 -1.66 -0.62 -23.16
CA GLY A 362 -0.98 -0.21 -21.94
C GLY A 362 -1.12 -1.21 -20.78
N GLN A 363 -1.74 -2.36 -20.99
CA GLN A 363 -1.84 -3.40 -19.99
C GLN A 363 -0.44 -3.89 -19.60
N VAL A 364 -0.12 -3.88 -18.30
CA VAL A 364 1.16 -4.38 -17.79
C VAL A 364 1.09 -5.89 -17.65
N LEU A 365 1.85 -6.59 -18.49
CA LEU A 365 1.85 -8.06 -18.57
C LEU A 365 2.80 -8.70 -17.58
N ALA A 366 3.88 -8.01 -17.21
CA ALA A 366 4.83 -8.45 -16.19
C ALA A 366 5.43 -7.24 -15.47
N LEU A 367 5.67 -7.38 -14.17
CA LEU A 367 6.29 -6.37 -13.33
C LEU A 367 7.19 -7.04 -12.28
N ILE A 368 8.50 -6.80 -12.41
CA ILE A 368 9.55 -7.38 -11.59
C ILE A 368 10.35 -6.24 -10.98
N GLY A 369 10.27 -6.04 -9.66
CA GLY A 369 10.88 -4.91 -8.97
C GLY A 369 12.21 -5.22 -8.31
N GLY A 370 12.76 -6.43 -8.47
CA GLY A 370 14.03 -6.86 -7.90
C GLY A 370 14.15 -8.38 -7.88
N ARG A 371 15.33 -8.89 -7.47
CA ARG A 371 15.61 -10.35 -7.42
C ARG A 371 14.73 -11.10 -6.43
N HIS A 372 14.60 -10.54 -5.21
CA HIS A 372 13.92 -11.23 -4.10
C HIS A 372 13.04 -10.26 -3.33
N PHE A 373 11.72 -10.41 -3.48
CA PHE A 373 10.75 -9.55 -2.79
C PHE A 373 10.85 -9.68 -1.26
N GLY A 374 11.06 -10.89 -0.72
CA GLY A 374 11.16 -11.13 0.73
C GLY A 374 12.35 -10.42 1.39
N ARG A 375 13.47 -10.25 0.66
CA ARG A 375 14.69 -9.59 1.15
C ARG A 375 14.68 -8.07 0.94
N SER A 376 14.13 -7.61 -0.18
CA SER A 376 14.00 -6.20 -0.51
C SER A 376 12.63 -5.92 -1.08
N ARG A 377 11.82 -5.18 -0.35
CA ARG A 377 10.49 -4.72 -0.82
C ARG A 377 10.57 -3.43 -1.65
N PHE A 378 11.78 -2.96 -1.93
CA PHE A 378 12.00 -1.77 -2.76
C PHE A 378 11.71 -2.09 -4.23
N ASP A 379 10.65 -1.48 -4.75
CA ASP A 379 10.17 -1.68 -6.11
C ASP A 379 10.94 -0.80 -7.10
N ARG A 380 11.95 -1.38 -7.74
CA ARG A 380 12.85 -0.70 -8.69
C ARG A 380 12.20 -0.38 -10.02
N THR A 381 11.01 -0.94 -10.31
CA THR A 381 10.25 -0.53 -11.51
C THR A 381 9.82 0.92 -11.47
N ARG A 382 9.92 1.56 -10.29
CA ARG A 382 9.59 2.97 -10.03
C ARG A 382 10.81 3.80 -9.61
N ALA A 383 11.97 3.20 -9.52
CA ALA A 383 13.19 3.92 -9.22
C ALA A 383 13.74 4.58 -10.48
N GLN A 384 14.04 5.87 -10.38
CA GLN A 384 14.69 6.60 -11.47
C GLN A 384 16.15 6.20 -11.56
N ARG A 385 16.61 5.85 -12.77
CA ARG A 385 17.95 5.40 -13.10
C ARG A 385 18.39 6.03 -14.41
N ASP A 386 19.67 6.34 -14.56
CA ASP A 386 20.19 6.90 -15.79
C ASP A 386 19.93 5.94 -16.97
N LEU A 387 19.27 6.46 -18.02
CA LEU A 387 18.83 5.64 -19.14
C LEU A 387 19.98 5.32 -20.11
N GLY A 388 20.93 6.24 -20.26
CA GLY A 388 22.08 6.07 -21.14
C GLY A 388 21.75 5.93 -22.63
N PRO A 389 22.58 5.24 -23.42
CA PRO A 389 22.45 5.17 -24.87
C PRO A 389 21.13 4.55 -25.37
N VAL A 390 20.39 3.80 -24.54
CA VAL A 390 19.07 3.26 -24.95
C VAL A 390 18.01 4.35 -25.16
N PHE A 391 18.35 5.62 -24.89
CA PHE A 391 17.52 6.79 -25.19
C PHE A 391 17.56 7.19 -26.68
N GLU A 392 18.52 6.72 -27.48
CA GLU A 392 18.71 7.10 -28.89
C GLU A 392 17.43 6.97 -29.77
N PRO A 393 16.59 5.93 -29.67
CA PRO A 393 15.35 5.82 -30.44
C PRO A 393 14.41 7.02 -30.25
N PHE A 394 14.37 7.58 -29.05
CA PHE A 394 13.50 8.71 -28.72
C PHE A 394 14.06 10.04 -29.23
N ILE A 395 15.38 10.17 -29.32
CA ILE A 395 16.05 11.32 -29.98
C ILE A 395 15.74 11.29 -31.48
N ALA A 396 15.86 10.12 -32.13
CA ALA A 396 15.54 9.97 -33.55
C ALA A 396 14.06 10.29 -33.83
N ALA A 397 13.16 9.77 -33.01
CA ALA A 397 11.73 10.07 -33.10
C ALA A 397 11.45 11.58 -32.92
N ALA A 398 12.14 12.24 -31.96
CA ALA A 398 11.96 13.66 -31.72
C ALA A 398 12.38 14.51 -32.93
N VAL A 399 13.50 14.17 -33.58
CA VAL A 399 14.00 14.87 -34.77
C VAL A 399 13.05 14.67 -35.96
N ALA A 400 12.58 13.44 -36.16
CA ALA A 400 11.59 13.13 -37.21
C ALA A 400 10.24 13.82 -36.98
N GLU A 401 9.78 13.97 -35.74
CA GLU A 401 8.56 14.71 -35.39
C GLU A 401 8.64 16.19 -35.79
N ARG A 402 9.88 16.72 -35.95
CA ARG A 402 10.15 18.08 -36.46
C ARG A 402 10.42 18.13 -37.96
N GLY A 403 10.11 17.05 -38.69
CA GLY A 403 10.31 16.98 -40.12
C GLY A 403 11.78 16.99 -40.56
N ARG A 404 12.70 16.58 -39.67
CA ARG A 404 14.12 16.46 -39.95
C ARG A 404 14.56 15.01 -40.01
N ASN A 405 15.61 14.71 -40.79
CA ASN A 405 16.13 13.37 -40.91
C ASN A 405 17.11 13.07 -39.76
N PRO A 406 16.86 12.01 -38.94
CA PRO A 406 17.85 11.58 -37.96
C PRO A 406 19.08 11.00 -38.63
N SER A 407 20.25 11.14 -37.97
CA SER A 407 21.53 10.54 -38.40
C SER A 407 21.72 9.23 -37.61
N PRO A 408 21.46 8.05 -38.17
CA PRO A 408 21.53 6.78 -37.44
C PRO A 408 22.92 6.55 -36.83
N GLY A 409 22.97 6.06 -35.59
CA GLY A 409 24.23 5.79 -34.87
C GLY A 409 24.99 7.01 -34.38
N ASN A 410 24.43 8.22 -34.53
CA ASN A 410 25.01 9.44 -34.03
C ASN A 410 23.98 10.31 -33.30
N PRO A 411 23.59 9.93 -32.06
CA PRO A 411 22.57 10.63 -31.29
C PRO A 411 22.91 12.11 -31.02
N LEU A 412 24.20 12.42 -30.86
CA LEU A 412 24.66 13.80 -30.65
C LEU A 412 24.35 14.69 -31.85
N ARG A 413 24.73 14.24 -33.06
CA ARG A 413 24.42 14.97 -34.30
C ARG A 413 22.92 15.06 -34.52
N THR A 414 22.21 13.97 -34.27
CA THR A 414 20.75 13.90 -34.38
C THR A 414 20.08 14.91 -33.45
N GLY A 415 20.41 14.91 -32.17
CA GLY A 415 19.80 15.81 -31.18
C GLY A 415 20.10 17.29 -31.38
N ARG A 416 21.33 17.61 -31.82
CA ARG A 416 21.71 19.01 -32.17
C ARG A 416 20.84 19.66 -33.25
N ALA A 417 20.20 18.83 -34.11
CA ALA A 417 19.32 19.35 -35.14
C ALA A 417 18.11 20.11 -34.58
N ILE A 418 17.64 19.79 -33.37
CA ILE A 418 16.45 20.41 -32.75
C ILE A 418 16.71 20.97 -31.34
N GLY A 419 17.86 20.64 -30.75
CA GLY A 419 18.27 21.09 -29.40
C GLY A 419 17.69 20.28 -28.24
N PRO A 420 18.30 20.37 -27.05
CA PRO A 420 17.94 19.53 -25.89
C PRO A 420 16.55 19.81 -25.35
N ALA A 421 16.12 21.07 -25.28
CA ALA A 421 14.79 21.45 -24.78
C ALA A 421 13.66 20.81 -25.61
N GLU A 422 13.85 20.75 -26.93
CA GLU A 422 12.85 20.16 -27.83
C GLU A 422 12.83 18.63 -27.71
N VAL A 423 13.99 17.98 -27.62
CA VAL A 423 14.08 16.54 -27.35
C VAL A 423 13.41 16.22 -26.02
N ALA A 424 13.67 16.98 -24.95
CA ALA A 424 13.04 16.81 -23.66
C ALA A 424 11.51 16.97 -23.72
N ARG A 425 11.02 17.98 -24.46
CA ARG A 425 9.59 18.22 -24.66
C ARG A 425 8.88 17.02 -25.31
N ILE A 426 9.50 16.44 -26.32
CA ILE A 426 8.94 15.29 -27.05
C ILE A 426 9.08 14.02 -26.20
N ALA A 427 10.18 13.82 -25.49
CA ALA A 427 10.36 12.71 -24.58
C ALA A 427 9.27 12.68 -23.46
N ARG A 428 8.89 13.85 -22.93
CA ARG A 428 7.76 13.96 -21.97
C ARG A 428 6.45 13.47 -22.60
N ARG A 429 6.21 13.79 -23.87
CA ARG A 429 5.00 13.28 -24.58
C ARG A 429 5.02 11.75 -24.69
N CYS A 430 6.20 11.13 -24.84
CA CYS A 430 6.36 9.68 -24.88
C CYS A 430 6.21 9.00 -23.51
N GLY A 431 6.22 9.77 -22.39
CA GLY A 431 5.98 9.23 -21.05
C GLY A 431 7.10 9.34 -20.05
N PHE A 432 8.23 9.92 -20.42
CA PHE A 432 9.31 10.22 -19.47
C PHE A 432 8.95 11.44 -18.61
N THR A 433 9.20 11.36 -17.30
CA THR A 433 8.89 12.47 -16.38
C THR A 433 10.11 13.32 -16.04
N GLY A 434 11.34 12.83 -16.26
CA GLY A 434 12.59 13.53 -15.97
C GLY A 434 13.02 13.38 -14.51
N PRO A 435 13.97 14.17 -14.03
CA PRO A 435 14.44 15.45 -14.57
C PRO A 435 15.23 15.34 -15.88
N PHE A 436 15.07 16.34 -16.75
CA PHE A 436 15.78 16.44 -18.02
C PHE A 436 16.94 17.42 -17.89
N VAL A 437 18.13 17.00 -18.32
CA VAL A 437 19.28 17.88 -18.41
C VAL A 437 19.14 18.73 -19.68
N GLU A 438 19.16 20.06 -19.56
CA GLU A 438 19.05 20.98 -20.70
C GLU A 438 20.41 21.23 -21.34
N SER A 439 21.20 20.19 -21.58
CA SER A 439 22.49 20.21 -22.24
C SER A 439 22.59 19.09 -23.29
N GLU A 440 23.66 19.08 -24.06
CA GLU A 440 23.94 18.02 -25.03
C GLU A 440 24.14 16.64 -24.39
N ASP A 441 24.36 16.58 -23.09
CA ASP A 441 24.45 15.29 -22.36
C ASP A 441 23.12 14.51 -22.42
N LEU A 442 22.00 15.22 -22.60
CA LEU A 442 20.71 14.57 -22.89
C LEU A 442 20.79 13.66 -24.13
N PHE A 443 21.58 14.04 -25.15
CA PHE A 443 21.77 13.24 -26.36
C PHE A 443 22.62 11.99 -26.13
N ARG A 444 23.34 11.91 -25.00
CA ARG A 444 24.06 10.72 -24.54
C ARG A 444 23.21 9.88 -23.57
N GLY A 445 21.96 10.30 -23.35
CA GLY A 445 21.03 9.63 -22.48
C GLY A 445 21.14 10.02 -21.00
N ALA A 446 21.68 11.21 -20.68
CA ALA A 446 21.67 11.77 -19.34
C ALA A 446 20.23 12.17 -18.95
N LEU A 447 19.40 11.17 -18.75
CA LEU A 447 17.99 11.25 -18.36
C LEU A 447 17.72 10.16 -17.34
N ALA A 448 17.23 10.54 -16.18
CA ALA A 448 16.73 9.58 -15.21
C ALA A 448 15.31 9.12 -15.60
N ALA A 449 15.12 7.81 -15.70
CA ALA A 449 13.84 7.19 -16.05
C ALA A 449 13.61 5.91 -15.23
N THR A 450 12.36 5.53 -15.10
CA THR A 450 11.98 4.27 -14.48
C THR A 450 11.77 3.17 -15.53
N PRO A 451 11.93 1.88 -15.20
CA PRO A 451 11.60 0.77 -16.10
C PRO A 451 10.14 0.83 -16.62
N MET A 452 9.20 1.33 -15.84
CA MET A 452 7.83 1.56 -16.28
C MET A 452 7.76 2.62 -17.38
N GLU A 453 8.40 3.77 -17.18
CA GLU A 453 8.43 4.84 -18.18
C GLU A 453 9.10 4.40 -19.48
N ALA A 454 10.25 3.70 -19.37
CA ALA A 454 10.96 3.18 -20.53
C ALA A 454 10.12 2.17 -21.35
N SER A 455 9.37 1.29 -20.66
CA SER A 455 8.45 0.35 -21.30
C SER A 455 7.30 1.07 -22.02
N ILE A 456 6.67 2.06 -21.38
CA ILE A 456 5.59 2.87 -21.98
C ILE A 456 6.08 3.70 -23.16
N ALA A 457 7.26 4.30 -23.03
CA ALA A 457 7.84 5.10 -24.11
C ALA A 457 8.14 4.23 -25.34
N LEU A 458 8.70 3.03 -25.15
CA LEU A 458 8.91 2.08 -26.24
C LEU A 458 7.59 1.58 -26.83
N ALA A 459 6.57 1.32 -25.98
CA ALA A 459 5.20 0.99 -26.44
C ALA A 459 4.62 2.12 -27.29
N THR A 460 4.91 3.38 -26.97
CA THR A 460 4.48 4.56 -27.76
C THR A 460 5.04 4.50 -29.19
N LEU A 461 6.33 4.19 -29.34
CA LEU A 461 6.94 3.99 -30.66
C LEU A 461 6.28 2.81 -31.39
N GLY A 462 6.08 1.67 -30.71
CA GLY A 462 5.44 0.48 -31.26
C GLY A 462 3.96 0.65 -31.60
N ASN A 463 3.31 1.66 -31.05
CA ASN A 463 1.87 1.97 -31.25
C ASN A 463 1.65 3.19 -32.17
N ASN A 464 2.51 3.37 -33.16
CA ASN A 464 2.42 4.47 -34.12
C ASN A 464 2.34 5.85 -33.47
N GLY A 465 3.09 6.08 -32.39
CA GLY A 465 3.14 7.34 -31.67
C GLY A 465 1.99 7.60 -30.69
N ARG A 466 1.10 6.63 -30.47
CA ARG A 466 0.02 6.72 -29.46
C ARG A 466 0.52 6.17 -28.13
N ARG A 467 0.63 7.03 -27.14
CA ARG A 467 1.09 6.65 -25.79
C ARG A 467 -0.04 5.99 -25.01
N PRO A 468 0.11 4.72 -24.60
CA PRO A 468 -0.85 4.07 -23.73
C PRO A 468 -0.61 4.46 -22.27
N LYS A 469 -1.70 4.55 -21.47
CA LYS A 469 -1.63 4.66 -20.03
C LYS A 469 -1.46 3.27 -19.40
N PRO A 470 -0.48 3.06 -18.52
CA PRO A 470 -0.27 1.76 -17.89
C PRO A 470 -1.44 1.38 -16.98
N ALA A 471 -1.82 0.10 -16.99
CA ALA A 471 -2.82 -0.48 -16.10
C ALA A 471 -2.46 -1.91 -15.72
N LEU A 472 -2.65 -2.27 -14.46
CA LEU A 472 -2.43 -3.60 -13.90
C LEU A 472 -3.75 -4.34 -13.64
N ILE A 473 -4.86 -3.60 -13.52
CA ILE A 473 -6.18 -4.15 -13.22
C ILE A 473 -7.06 -4.06 -14.44
N ARG A 474 -7.57 -5.21 -14.89
CA ARG A 474 -8.49 -5.33 -16.02
C ARG A 474 -9.94 -5.19 -15.59
N GLU A 475 -10.30 -5.87 -14.49
CA GLU A 475 -11.67 -5.91 -13.99
C GLU A 475 -11.68 -6.15 -12.49
N ILE A 476 -12.64 -5.54 -11.79
CA ILE A 476 -12.89 -5.80 -10.36
C ILE A 476 -14.36 -6.18 -10.20
N ARG A 477 -14.61 -7.30 -9.54
CA ARG A 477 -15.94 -7.73 -9.12
C ARG A 477 -16.05 -7.70 -7.61
N ASP A 478 -17.25 -7.40 -7.11
CA ASP A 478 -17.55 -7.49 -5.69
C ASP A 478 -17.85 -8.96 -5.27
N SER A 479 -18.10 -9.16 -3.98
CA SER A 479 -18.41 -10.48 -3.41
C SER A 479 -19.69 -11.14 -3.98
N SER A 480 -20.56 -10.36 -4.62
CA SER A 480 -21.75 -10.86 -5.34
C SER A 480 -21.46 -11.24 -6.79
N GLY A 481 -20.22 -11.02 -7.27
CA GLY A 481 -19.84 -11.22 -8.67
C GLY A 481 -20.19 -10.06 -9.59
N ARG A 482 -20.76 -8.96 -9.08
CA ARG A 482 -21.09 -7.78 -9.87
C ARG A 482 -19.81 -7.02 -10.23
N CYS A 483 -19.65 -6.67 -11.51
CA CYS A 483 -18.54 -5.85 -11.97
C CYS A 483 -18.67 -4.41 -11.46
N ILE A 484 -17.65 -3.92 -10.73
CA ILE A 484 -17.57 -2.56 -10.19
C ILE A 484 -16.51 -1.70 -10.88
N HIS A 485 -15.60 -2.32 -11.60
CA HIS A 485 -14.60 -1.63 -12.42
C HIS A 485 -14.23 -2.47 -13.64
N THR A 486 -14.09 -1.80 -14.79
CA THR A 486 -13.57 -2.39 -16.03
C THR A 486 -12.57 -1.44 -16.67
N PHE A 487 -11.40 -1.95 -16.99
CA PHE A 487 -10.36 -1.21 -17.71
C PHE A 487 -10.82 -0.80 -19.10
N LYS A 488 -10.55 0.45 -19.45
CA LYS A 488 -10.69 0.97 -20.82
C LYS A 488 -9.33 1.54 -21.25
N PRO A 489 -8.81 1.14 -22.42
CA PRO A 489 -7.56 1.69 -22.93
C PRO A 489 -7.63 3.22 -23.05
N ASP A 490 -6.67 3.90 -22.45
CA ASP A 490 -6.50 5.35 -22.49
C ASP A 490 -5.24 5.65 -23.31
N LEU A 491 -5.42 6.25 -24.49
CA LEU A 491 -4.37 6.49 -25.46
C LEU A 491 -4.27 7.97 -25.79
N SER A 492 -3.12 8.57 -25.55
CA SER A 492 -2.84 9.97 -25.92
C SER A 492 -1.93 10.05 -27.14
N ALA A 493 -2.15 11.03 -28.01
CA ALA A 493 -1.27 11.30 -29.14
C ALA A 493 0.07 11.89 -28.62
N ALA A 494 1.16 11.15 -28.84
CA ALA A 494 2.50 11.56 -28.41
C ALA A 494 3.38 11.93 -29.60
N LEU A 495 3.32 11.18 -30.71
CA LEU A 495 4.13 11.38 -31.90
C LEU A 495 3.28 11.13 -33.14
N SER A 496 3.77 11.60 -34.31
CA SER A 496 3.29 11.12 -35.60
C SER A 496 3.72 9.67 -35.83
N ALA A 497 2.97 8.94 -36.66
CA ALA A 497 3.31 7.56 -37.01
C ALA A 497 4.67 7.47 -37.74
N GLU A 498 5.03 8.51 -38.49
CA GLU A 498 6.31 8.59 -39.17
C GLU A 498 7.46 8.75 -38.16
N ALA A 499 7.35 9.68 -37.22
CA ALA A 499 8.34 9.88 -36.17
C ALA A 499 8.53 8.60 -35.31
N ALA A 500 7.46 7.92 -34.98
CA ALA A 500 7.52 6.66 -34.27
C ALA A 500 8.29 5.58 -35.05
N ARG A 501 8.07 5.48 -36.37
CA ARG A 501 8.80 4.55 -37.25
C ARG A 501 10.30 4.89 -37.34
N GLU A 502 10.66 6.16 -37.41
CA GLU A 502 12.07 6.59 -37.41
C GLU A 502 12.76 6.21 -36.08
N GLY A 503 12.11 6.41 -34.94
CA GLY A 503 12.63 5.92 -33.66
C GLY A 503 12.84 4.39 -33.65
N LEU A 504 11.91 3.63 -34.22
CA LEU A 504 12.02 2.16 -34.31
C LEU A 504 13.15 1.68 -35.25
N ARG A 505 13.59 2.49 -36.21
CA ARG A 505 14.70 2.14 -37.11
C ARG A 505 16.05 2.08 -36.40
N VAL A 506 16.19 2.77 -35.28
CA VAL A 506 17.40 2.73 -34.45
C VAL A 506 17.57 1.37 -33.75
N LEU A 507 16.47 0.68 -33.49
CA LEU A 507 16.49 -0.62 -32.82
C LEU A 507 17.01 -1.72 -33.76
N GLN A 508 17.91 -2.55 -33.25
CA GLN A 508 18.38 -3.75 -33.94
C GLN A 508 17.26 -4.76 -34.07
N VAL A 509 17.22 -5.51 -35.17
CA VAL A 509 16.26 -6.60 -35.38
C VAL A 509 16.97 -7.91 -35.07
N ARG A 510 16.47 -8.66 -34.05
CA ARG A 510 16.97 -9.96 -33.62
C ARG A 510 15.80 -10.92 -33.42
N GLY A 511 15.82 -12.08 -34.07
CA GLY A 511 14.80 -13.10 -33.88
C GLY A 511 13.36 -12.60 -34.06
N GLY A 512 13.10 -11.67 -35.00
CA GLY A 512 11.78 -11.07 -35.22
C GLY A 512 11.37 -9.99 -34.21
N THR A 513 12.24 -9.63 -33.28
CA THR A 513 12.01 -8.55 -32.32
C THR A 513 12.95 -7.37 -32.56
N ARG A 514 12.53 -6.16 -32.18
CA ARG A 514 13.37 -4.97 -32.18
C ARG A 514 13.91 -4.73 -30.79
N CYS A 515 15.23 -4.50 -30.64
CA CYS A 515 15.86 -4.32 -29.35
C CYS A 515 17.03 -3.34 -29.39
N ILE A 516 17.35 -2.78 -28.24
CA ILE A 516 18.58 -2.03 -27.98
C ILE A 516 19.02 -2.35 -26.54
N SER A 517 20.33 -2.54 -26.35
CA SER A 517 20.92 -2.78 -25.04
C SER A 517 22.20 -1.96 -24.91
N ALA A 518 22.39 -1.34 -23.75
CA ALA A 518 23.58 -0.56 -23.43
C ALA A 518 23.76 -0.43 -21.92
N ALA A 519 25.01 -0.19 -21.50
CA ALA A 519 25.31 0.36 -20.19
C ALA A 519 25.44 1.88 -20.27
N THR A 520 25.24 2.56 -19.15
CA THR A 520 25.53 4.00 -19.03
C THR A 520 27.03 4.24 -19.07
N ALA A 521 27.45 5.43 -19.45
CA ALA A 521 28.86 5.82 -19.49
C ALA A 521 29.56 5.71 -18.11
N SER A 522 28.80 5.76 -17.02
CA SER A 522 29.28 5.53 -15.65
C SER A 522 29.38 4.06 -15.26
N GLU A 523 28.99 3.13 -16.15
CA GLU A 523 28.91 1.68 -15.92
C GLU A 523 28.08 1.26 -14.68
N ARG A 524 27.18 2.13 -14.21
CA ARG A 524 26.38 1.91 -13.00
C ARG A 524 25.01 1.32 -13.29
N ASP A 525 24.48 1.59 -14.47
CA ASP A 525 23.16 1.16 -14.91
C ASP A 525 23.27 0.50 -16.28
N ALA A 526 22.61 -0.61 -16.45
CA ALA A 526 22.52 -1.31 -17.72
C ALA A 526 21.07 -1.56 -18.11
N TRP A 527 20.77 -1.31 -19.37
CA TRP A 527 19.42 -1.37 -19.89
C TRP A 527 19.29 -2.24 -21.13
N ALA A 528 18.14 -2.90 -21.23
CA ALA A 528 17.69 -3.49 -22.49
C ALA A 528 16.23 -3.10 -22.73
N LEU A 529 15.95 -2.58 -23.92
CA LEU A 529 14.60 -2.30 -24.42
C LEU A 529 14.30 -3.27 -25.53
N ARG A 530 13.15 -3.94 -25.46
CA ARG A 530 12.70 -4.95 -26.43
C ARG A 530 11.25 -4.69 -26.84
N LEU A 531 11.00 -4.66 -28.15
CA LEU A 531 9.67 -4.60 -28.73
C LEU A 531 9.45 -5.85 -29.59
N GLY A 532 8.46 -6.66 -29.22
CA GLY A 532 8.13 -7.90 -29.91
C GLY A 532 6.65 -8.24 -29.82
N PRO A 533 6.25 -9.43 -30.31
CA PRO A 533 4.85 -9.86 -30.29
C PRO A 533 4.23 -9.87 -28.89
N GLY A 534 5.05 -10.09 -27.85
CA GLY A 534 4.65 -10.08 -26.45
C GLY A 534 4.50 -8.69 -25.83
N GLY A 535 4.76 -7.61 -26.57
CA GLY A 535 4.69 -6.23 -26.08
C GLY A 535 6.04 -5.54 -26.00
N SER A 536 6.06 -4.41 -25.31
CA SER A 536 7.24 -3.61 -25.01
C SER A 536 7.82 -4.02 -23.67
N THR A 537 9.07 -4.45 -23.61
CA THR A 537 9.76 -4.82 -22.37
C THR A 537 10.95 -3.89 -22.14
N ALA A 538 11.03 -3.32 -20.93
CA ALA A 538 12.20 -2.60 -20.45
C ALA A 538 12.81 -3.39 -19.29
N VAL A 539 14.12 -3.61 -19.35
CA VAL A 539 14.93 -4.28 -18.32
C VAL A 539 16.00 -3.33 -17.84
N TRP A 540 16.16 -3.22 -16.54
CA TRP A 540 17.26 -2.54 -15.87
C TRP A 540 18.06 -3.53 -15.00
N ILE A 541 19.37 -3.38 -14.98
CA ILE A 541 20.29 -4.11 -14.08
C ILE A 541 21.24 -3.09 -13.45
N GLY A 542 21.45 -3.18 -12.12
CA GLY A 542 22.32 -2.27 -11.37
C GLY A 542 22.32 -2.54 -9.88
N PHE A 543 23.02 -1.70 -9.13
CA PHE A 543 23.03 -1.74 -7.67
C PHE A 543 22.06 -0.72 -7.09
N ASP A 544 21.54 -0.97 -5.87
CA ASP A 544 20.72 0.00 -5.16
C ASP A 544 21.51 1.27 -4.82
N LYS A 545 22.74 1.10 -4.34
CA LYS A 545 23.71 2.17 -4.20
C LYS A 545 24.53 2.26 -5.49
N PRO A 546 24.68 3.44 -6.11
CA PRO A 546 25.40 3.58 -7.36
C PRO A 546 26.84 3.03 -7.28
N ALA A 547 27.10 1.92 -7.94
CA ALA A 547 28.42 1.29 -8.04
C ALA A 547 28.62 0.78 -9.47
N ALA A 548 29.86 0.72 -9.94
CA ALA A 548 30.16 0.16 -11.25
C ALA A 548 29.82 -1.33 -11.28
N ILE A 549 29.10 -1.74 -12.34
CA ILE A 549 28.65 -3.15 -12.50
C ILE A 549 29.81 -4.03 -12.98
N GLY A 550 30.69 -3.49 -13.84
CA GLY A 550 31.81 -4.19 -14.46
C GLY A 550 31.93 -3.93 -15.96
N PRO A 551 32.70 -4.73 -16.72
CA PRO A 551 32.99 -4.44 -18.11
C PRO A 551 31.74 -4.38 -18.99
N GLU A 552 31.49 -3.25 -19.64
CA GLU A 552 30.32 -2.99 -20.49
C GLU A 552 30.10 -4.10 -21.54
N ALA A 553 31.18 -4.53 -22.21
CA ALA A 553 31.06 -5.54 -23.27
C ALA A 553 30.48 -6.87 -22.77
N ARG A 554 30.88 -7.33 -21.56
CA ARG A 554 30.38 -8.57 -20.96
C ARG A 554 28.90 -8.41 -20.58
N LEU A 555 28.55 -7.29 -19.97
CA LEU A 555 27.18 -7.03 -19.55
C LEU A 555 26.24 -6.90 -20.74
N ARG A 556 26.68 -6.18 -21.78
CA ARG A 556 25.93 -6.05 -23.04
C ARG A 556 25.68 -7.42 -23.69
N ALA A 557 26.72 -8.27 -23.77
CA ALA A 557 26.58 -9.63 -24.33
C ALA A 557 25.54 -10.48 -23.54
N LEU A 558 25.51 -10.37 -22.21
CA LEU A 558 24.54 -11.07 -21.37
C LEU A 558 23.12 -10.52 -21.55
N LEU A 559 22.94 -9.19 -21.63
CA LEU A 559 21.65 -8.58 -21.90
C LEU A 559 21.11 -8.98 -23.27
N ASP A 560 21.98 -8.98 -24.30
CA ASP A 560 21.62 -9.40 -25.66
C ASP A 560 21.19 -10.87 -25.66
N ALA A 561 21.93 -11.77 -25.00
CA ALA A 561 21.56 -13.17 -24.86
C ALA A 561 20.23 -13.37 -24.09
N CYS A 562 19.96 -12.56 -23.07
CA CYS A 562 18.68 -12.56 -22.36
C CYS A 562 17.53 -12.15 -23.30
N VAL A 563 17.70 -11.06 -24.05
CA VAL A 563 16.70 -10.57 -25.01
C VAL A 563 16.42 -11.61 -26.10
N ASP A 564 17.45 -12.29 -26.61
CA ASP A 564 17.31 -13.31 -27.64
C ASP A 564 16.52 -14.53 -27.13
N ARG A 565 16.81 -15.00 -25.89
CA ARG A 565 16.03 -16.08 -25.24
C ARG A 565 14.57 -15.72 -24.98
N LEU A 566 14.29 -14.44 -24.67
CA LEU A 566 12.93 -13.94 -24.52
C LEU A 566 12.19 -13.81 -25.85
N GLY A 567 12.91 -13.76 -26.99
CA GLY A 567 12.35 -13.65 -28.34
C GLY A 567 11.68 -14.92 -28.85
N ASN A 568 12.11 -16.08 -28.42
CA ASN A 568 11.58 -17.38 -28.86
C ASN A 568 10.29 -17.74 -28.07
N ARG A 569 9.16 -17.19 -28.48
CA ARG A 569 7.81 -17.64 -28.04
C ARG A 569 7.29 -18.74 -28.91
#